data_d7528f5bf2d5e45f40e5954ca6f6dfd4
#
_entry.id   d7528f5bf2d5e45f40e5954ca6f6dfd4
#
_cell.length_a   1.000
_cell.length_b   1.000
_cell.length_c   1.000
_cell.angle_alpha   90.00
_cell.angle_beta   90.00
_cell.angle_gamma   90.00
#
_symmetry.space_group_name_H-M   'P 1'
#
loop_
_entity.id
_entity.type
_entity.pdbx_description
1 polymer ?
#
loop_
_entity_poly.entity_id
_entity_poly.type
_entity_poly.pdbx_seq_one_letter_code
_entity_poly.pdbx_strand_id
1 'polypeptide(L)'
;MTKGGARLSYGEFGLKALANAWVTSAQIESARVAISRSLGGGKLWIRIFPDRAVTTHGQEKTMGAGKGIVDHWVAVVKRGRIVMEVDGVPEVVAKEAMRLAAYKFPIPTRFITRKGEIAG
;
A
#
# COMPACT_ATOMS: atom_id res chain seq x y z
N MET A 1 -15.89 1.18 -10.19
CA MET A 1 -15.69 0.58 -8.93
C MET A 1 -14.63 -0.46 -8.95
N THR A 2 -13.79 -0.44 -8.02
CA THR A 2 -12.69 -1.37 -7.93
C THR A 2 -13.17 -2.67 -7.33
N LYS A 3 -13.15 -3.75 -8.09
CA LYS A 3 -13.61 -4.95 -7.51
C LYS A 3 -12.54 -5.77 -6.93
N GLY A 4 -11.50 -5.97 -7.61
CA GLY A 4 -10.47 -6.88 -7.20
C GLY A 4 -9.70 -6.52 -5.96
N GLY A 5 -9.76 -5.34 -5.48
CA GLY A 5 -9.00 -4.95 -4.31
C GLY A 5 -9.81 -4.31 -3.23
N ALA A 6 -11.12 -4.41 -3.32
CA ALA A 6 -11.98 -3.68 -2.40
C ALA A 6 -12.35 -4.45 -1.14
N ARG A 7 -12.05 -5.72 -1.10
CA ARG A 7 -12.40 -6.52 0.06
C ARG A 7 -11.21 -7.28 0.58
N LEU A 8 -11.24 -7.61 1.87
CA LEU A 8 -10.19 -8.42 2.45
C LEU A 8 -10.27 -9.84 1.86
N SER A 9 -9.15 -10.35 1.42
CA SER A 9 -9.08 -11.67 0.82
C SER A 9 -8.30 -12.66 1.65
N TYR A 10 -7.27 -12.20 2.31
CA TYR A 10 -6.36 -13.11 3.00
C TYR A 10 -6.39 -12.96 4.51
N GLY A 11 -6.54 -11.78 5.02
CA GLY A 11 -6.41 -11.54 6.43
C GLY A 11 -7.68 -11.08 7.10
N GLU A 12 -7.60 -10.94 8.41
CA GLU A 12 -8.73 -10.48 9.18
C GLU A 12 -8.79 -8.96 9.21
N PHE A 13 -7.69 -8.29 9.02
CA PHE A 13 -7.60 -6.83 9.09
C PHE A 13 -6.91 -6.29 7.88
N GLY A 14 -7.23 -5.07 7.52
CA GLY A 14 -6.62 -4.45 6.34
C GLY A 14 -6.57 -2.94 6.40
N LEU A 15 -5.89 -2.38 5.43
CA LEU A 15 -5.77 -0.94 5.28
C LEU A 15 -6.31 -0.59 3.91
N LYS A 16 -7.32 0.26 3.87
CA LYS A 16 -8.00 0.63 2.64
C LYS A 16 -7.64 2.05 2.24
N ALA A 17 -7.33 2.25 0.98
CA ALA A 17 -7.01 3.59 0.47
C ALA A 17 -8.28 4.41 0.34
N LEU A 18 -8.22 5.66 0.78
CA LEU A 18 -9.38 6.54 0.70
C LEU A 18 -9.24 7.57 -0.42
N ALA A 19 -8.21 7.47 -1.22
CA ALA A 19 -8.02 8.38 -2.34
C ALA A 19 -7.18 7.70 -3.40
N ASN A 20 -7.15 8.26 -4.60
CA ASN A 20 -6.30 7.74 -5.67
C ASN A 20 -4.91 8.32 -5.52
N ALA A 21 -3.90 7.53 -5.80
CA ALA A 21 -2.53 8.03 -5.73
C ALA A 21 -1.55 7.04 -6.34
N TRP A 22 -0.38 7.52 -6.62
CA TRP A 22 0.74 6.67 -6.98
C TRP A 22 1.55 6.45 -5.71
N VAL A 23 1.82 5.22 -5.38
CA VAL A 23 2.58 4.86 -4.19
C VAL A 23 3.90 4.27 -4.67
N THR A 24 5.01 4.86 -4.25
CA THR A 24 6.32 4.43 -4.75
C THR A 24 6.75 3.13 -4.07
N SER A 25 7.66 2.43 -4.72
CA SER A 25 8.19 1.21 -4.13
C SER A 25 8.87 1.51 -2.79
N ALA A 26 9.49 2.68 -2.66
CA ALA A 26 10.12 3.06 -1.39
C ALA A 26 9.08 3.23 -0.29
N GLN A 27 7.93 3.82 -0.61
CA GLN A 27 6.87 3.97 0.36
C GLN A 27 6.28 2.63 0.77
N ILE A 28 6.12 1.73 -0.19
CA ILE A 28 5.61 0.39 0.10
C ILE A 28 6.58 -0.34 1.01
N GLU A 29 7.86 -0.24 0.72
CA GLU A 29 8.86 -0.91 1.53
C GLU A 29 8.92 -0.32 2.94
N SER A 30 8.81 0.98 3.07
CA SER A 30 8.79 1.63 4.39
C SER A 30 7.60 1.16 5.20
N ALA A 31 6.44 1.06 4.55
CA ALA A 31 5.24 0.58 5.25
C ALA A 31 5.41 -0.87 5.66
N ARG A 32 6.00 -1.69 4.79
CA ARG A 32 6.21 -3.09 5.09
C ARG A 32 7.11 -3.25 6.32
N VAL A 33 8.18 -2.50 6.37
CA VAL A 33 9.11 -2.57 7.50
C VAL A 33 8.43 -2.11 8.77
N ALA A 34 7.68 -1.01 8.70
CA ALA A 34 7.02 -0.47 9.88
C ALA A 34 6.02 -1.47 10.46
N ILE A 35 5.23 -2.10 9.59
CA ILE A 35 4.22 -2.99 10.09
C ILE A 35 4.82 -4.31 10.55
N SER A 36 5.87 -4.79 9.88
CA SER A 36 6.50 -6.03 10.28
C SER A 36 7.09 -5.93 11.67
N ARG A 37 7.67 -4.79 12.00
CA ARG A 37 8.24 -4.61 13.32
C ARG A 37 7.18 -4.66 14.41
N SER A 38 6.00 -4.15 14.11
CA SER A 38 4.96 -4.06 15.12
C SER A 38 4.15 -5.33 15.28
N LEU A 39 4.10 -6.16 14.24
CA LEU A 39 3.26 -7.33 14.31
C LEU A 39 3.80 -8.43 15.20
N GLY A 40 5.09 -8.57 15.22
CA GLY A 40 5.67 -9.61 16.06
C GLY A 40 5.60 -10.99 15.47
N GLY A 41 4.52 -11.51 15.16
CA GLY A 41 4.44 -12.86 14.63
C GLY A 41 3.31 -13.09 13.67
N GLY A 42 2.63 -12.05 13.32
CA GLY A 42 1.50 -12.20 12.42
C GLY A 42 1.92 -12.35 10.98
N LYS A 43 0.94 -12.54 10.13
CA LYS A 43 1.17 -12.65 8.68
C LYS A 43 0.76 -11.35 8.02
N LEU A 44 1.51 -10.96 7.00
CA LEU A 44 1.29 -9.74 6.28
C LEU A 44 1.21 -10.01 4.80
N TRP A 45 0.24 -9.43 4.13
CA TRP A 45 0.14 -9.47 2.68
C TRP A 45 0.11 -8.05 2.15
N ILE A 46 1.03 -7.75 1.22
CA ILE A 46 1.02 -6.45 0.54
C ILE A 46 0.22 -6.66 -0.73
N ARG A 47 -0.87 -5.91 -0.88
CA ARG A 47 -1.82 -6.11 -1.96
C ARG A 47 -1.59 -5.21 -3.16
N ILE A 48 -0.60 -4.36 -3.13
CA ILE A 48 -0.28 -3.49 -4.25
C ILE A 48 1.14 -3.77 -4.69
N PHE A 49 1.42 -3.56 -5.96
CA PHE A 49 2.72 -3.85 -6.51
C PHE A 49 3.18 -2.67 -7.37
N PRO A 50 4.44 -2.25 -7.25
CA PRO A 50 4.92 -1.09 -8.01
C PRO A 50 5.32 -1.54 -9.42
N ASP A 51 4.36 -1.66 -10.29
CA ASP A 51 4.59 -2.16 -11.63
C ASP A 51 4.62 -1.07 -12.70
N ARG A 52 4.48 0.19 -12.33
CA ARG A 52 4.50 1.25 -13.31
C ARG A 52 5.78 2.05 -13.19
N ALA A 53 6.52 2.15 -14.28
CA ALA A 53 7.76 2.91 -14.28
C ALA A 53 7.48 4.39 -14.47
N VAL A 54 8.17 5.22 -13.69
CA VAL A 54 8.07 6.65 -13.82
C VAL A 54 9.42 7.14 -14.29
N THR A 55 9.45 7.88 -15.38
CA THR A 55 10.70 8.35 -15.94
C THR A 55 10.87 9.81 -15.68
N THR A 56 12.13 10.25 -15.71
CA THR A 56 12.46 11.64 -15.49
C THR A 56 12.76 12.24 -16.83
N HIS A 57 12.12 13.35 -17.12
CA HIS A 57 12.36 13.95 -18.39
C HIS A 57 13.40 15.04 -18.38
N GLY A 58 13.57 15.65 -17.27
CA GLY A 58 14.46 16.77 -17.21
C GLY A 58 15.86 16.47 -17.62
N GLN A 59 16.28 15.28 -17.37
CA GLN A 59 17.62 15.02 -17.59
C GLN A 59 17.92 14.63 -18.93
N GLU A 60 17.02 14.20 -19.63
CA GLU A 60 17.34 13.65 -20.81
C GLU A 60 17.74 14.62 -21.73
N LYS A 61 17.50 15.82 -21.50
CA LYS A 61 17.96 16.72 -22.41
C LYS A 61 19.38 16.58 -22.57
N THR A 62 20.00 15.99 -21.70
CA THR A 62 21.38 15.99 -21.84
C THR A 62 21.78 15.14 -22.94
N MET A 63 21.17 14.13 -23.23
CA MET A 63 21.70 13.32 -24.06
C MET A 63 21.04 13.04 -25.21
N GLY A 64 20.25 13.51 -25.57
CA GLY A 64 19.67 13.18 -26.72
C GLY A 64 19.25 11.79 -26.79
N ALA A 65 19.29 11.14 -25.77
CA ALA A 65 18.92 9.80 -25.84
C ALA A 65 17.48 9.69 -26.10
N GLY A 66 16.76 10.68 -25.85
CA GLY A 66 15.41 10.61 -26.18
C GLY A 66 14.55 9.82 -25.26
N LYS A 67 15.07 8.90 -24.49
CA LYS A 67 14.27 8.22 -23.62
C LYS A 67 14.56 8.57 -22.30
N GLY A 68 13.62 8.79 -21.46
CA GLY A 68 13.84 9.05 -20.06
C GLY A 68 14.43 7.86 -19.36
N ILE A 69 15.10 8.10 -18.30
CA ILE A 69 15.64 7.06 -17.48
C ILE A 69 14.61 6.73 -16.43
N VAL A 70 14.42 5.47 -16.14
CA VAL A 70 13.46 5.08 -15.12
C VAL A 70 13.95 5.64 -13.77
N ASP A 71 13.13 6.49 -13.19
CA ASP A 71 13.48 7.13 -11.93
C ASP A 71 13.02 6.28 -10.77
N HIS A 72 11.85 5.75 -10.84
CA HIS A 72 11.35 4.89 -9.78
C HIS A 72 10.10 4.16 -10.27
N TRP A 73 9.65 3.21 -9.48
CA TRP A 73 8.47 2.43 -9.81
C TRP A 73 7.37 2.75 -8.82
N VAL A 74 6.14 2.75 -9.29
CA VAL A 74 4.99 3.07 -8.46
C VAL A 74 3.87 2.07 -8.68
N ALA A 75 3.03 1.94 -7.68
CA ALA A 75 1.78 1.23 -7.79
C ALA A 75 0.69 2.29 -7.95
N VAL A 76 -0.20 2.08 -8.90
CA VAL A 76 -1.32 2.98 -9.12
C VAL A 76 -2.44 2.49 -8.23
N VAL A 77 -2.77 3.26 -7.20
CA VAL A 77 -3.76 2.86 -6.21
C VAL A 77 -5.02 3.68 -6.41
N LYS A 78 -6.14 3.00 -6.49
CA LYS A 78 -7.43 3.67 -6.63
C LYS A 78 -8.13 3.69 -5.30
N ARG A 79 -8.93 4.72 -5.09
CA ARG A 79 -9.73 4.81 -3.89
C ARG A 79 -10.52 3.53 -3.68
N GLY A 80 -10.53 3.03 -2.46
CA GLY A 80 -11.24 1.80 -2.12
C GLY A 80 -10.38 0.56 -2.17
N ARG A 81 -9.17 0.65 -2.72
CA ARG A 81 -8.31 -0.50 -2.83
C ARG A 81 -7.72 -0.87 -1.49
N ILE A 82 -7.67 -2.17 -1.20
CA ILE A 82 -6.98 -2.65 -0.01
C ILE A 82 -5.50 -2.68 -0.34
N VAL A 83 -4.68 -2.02 0.45
CA VAL A 83 -3.25 -1.96 0.17
C VAL A 83 -2.46 -2.97 0.98
N MET A 84 -2.93 -3.33 2.16
CA MET A 84 -2.25 -4.31 3.00
C MET A 84 -3.27 -5.10 3.80
N GLU A 85 -2.93 -6.34 4.15
CA GLU A 85 -3.77 -7.15 5.03
C GLU A 85 -2.90 -7.85 6.04
N VAL A 86 -3.41 -8.08 7.25
CA VAL A 86 -2.68 -8.82 8.28
C VAL A 86 -3.61 -9.82 8.94
N ASP A 87 -3.01 -10.83 9.52
CA ASP A 87 -3.74 -11.85 10.24
C ASP A 87 -2.83 -12.44 11.31
N GLY A 88 -3.43 -13.20 12.21
CA GLY A 88 -2.65 -13.89 13.22
C GLY A 88 -2.26 -13.06 14.41
N VAL A 89 -2.85 -11.89 14.59
CA VAL A 89 -2.59 -11.04 15.76
C VAL A 89 -3.91 -10.46 16.26
N PRO A 90 -3.96 -10.03 17.52
CA PRO A 90 -5.18 -9.39 18.02
C PRO A 90 -5.45 -8.07 17.31
N GLU A 91 -6.71 -7.68 17.31
CA GLU A 91 -7.10 -6.45 16.62
C GLU A 91 -6.33 -5.23 17.11
N VAL A 92 -6.10 -5.13 18.41
CA VAL A 92 -5.42 -3.96 18.94
C VAL A 92 -3.99 -3.88 18.41
N VAL A 93 -3.34 -5.01 18.24
CA VAL A 93 -1.99 -5.04 17.69
C VAL A 93 -2.03 -4.69 16.19
N ALA A 94 -2.98 -5.25 15.48
CA ALA A 94 -3.13 -4.97 14.05
C ALA A 94 -3.41 -3.49 13.80
N LYS A 95 -4.28 -2.91 14.62
CA LYS A 95 -4.65 -1.52 14.44
C LYS A 95 -3.47 -0.59 14.66
N GLU A 96 -2.67 -0.87 15.68
CA GLU A 96 -1.50 -0.04 15.95
C GLU A 96 -0.46 -0.20 14.84
N ALA A 97 -0.23 -1.41 14.37
CA ALA A 97 0.73 -1.64 13.31
C ALA A 97 0.29 -0.94 12.03
N MET A 98 -1.00 -1.01 11.71
CA MET A 98 -1.52 -0.35 10.52
C MET A 98 -1.45 1.16 10.63
N ARG A 99 -1.62 1.70 11.85
CA ARG A 99 -1.50 3.13 12.06
C ARG A 99 -0.09 3.60 11.70
N LEU A 100 0.90 2.83 12.11
CA LEU A 100 2.28 3.17 11.81
C LEU A 100 2.57 3.05 10.32
N ALA A 101 2.05 2.01 9.69
CA ALA A 101 2.24 1.83 8.26
C ALA A 101 1.56 2.95 7.46
N ALA A 102 0.41 3.40 7.95
CA ALA A 102 -0.36 4.42 7.24
C ALA A 102 0.42 5.72 7.05
N TYR A 103 1.30 6.03 7.99
CA TYR A 103 2.08 7.24 7.86
C TYR A 103 3.05 7.19 6.68
N LYS A 104 3.33 6.02 6.15
CA LYS A 104 4.26 5.89 5.04
C LYS A 104 3.60 6.06 3.69
N PHE A 105 2.28 6.06 3.65
CA PHE A 105 1.57 6.22 2.39
C PHE A 105 1.21 7.69 2.16
N PRO A 106 1.17 8.11 0.90
CA PRO A 106 0.88 9.51 0.59
C PRO A 106 -0.61 9.87 0.56
N ILE A 107 -1.45 8.95 1.01
CA ILE A 107 -2.90 9.14 0.95
C ILE A 107 -3.51 8.75 2.27
N PRO A 108 -4.69 9.25 2.55
CA PRO A 108 -5.42 8.82 3.73
C PRO A 108 -5.85 7.37 3.56
N THR A 109 -5.84 6.64 4.66
CA THR A 109 -6.19 5.23 4.65
C THR A 109 -7.13 4.96 5.82
N ARG A 110 -7.79 3.81 5.77
CA ARG A 110 -8.72 3.43 6.81
C ARG A 110 -8.46 2.01 7.24
N PHE A 111 -8.39 1.77 8.53
CA PHE A 111 -8.26 0.42 9.08
C PHE A 111 -9.62 -0.25 8.98
N ILE A 112 -9.66 -1.45 8.43
CA ILE A 112 -10.91 -2.17 8.31
C ILE A 112 -10.73 -3.58 8.82
N THR A 113 -11.83 -4.20 9.21
CA THR A 113 -11.83 -5.58 9.66
C THR A 113 -12.78 -6.36 8.77
N ARG A 114 -12.52 -7.65 8.66
CA ARG A 114 -13.40 -8.50 7.87
C ARG A 114 -14.81 -8.49 8.45
N LYS A 115 -14.89 -8.46 9.77
CA LYS A 115 -16.18 -8.45 10.40
C LYS A 115 -16.94 -7.17 10.11
N GLY A 116 -16.27 -6.05 10.19
CA GLY A 116 -16.90 -4.77 9.89
C GLY A 116 -17.30 -4.68 8.43
N GLU A 117 -16.49 -5.26 7.56
CA GLU A 117 -16.79 -5.24 6.17
C GLU A 117 -18.04 -6.04 5.87
N ILE A 118 -18.20 -7.18 6.52
CA ILE A 118 -19.36 -8.00 6.32
C ILE A 118 -20.59 -7.32 6.89
N ALA A 119 -20.45 -6.71 8.03
CA ALA A 119 -21.58 -6.08 8.68
C ALA A 119 -22.04 -4.84 7.95
N GLY A 120 -21.14 -4.18 7.30
CA GLY A 120 -21.47 -2.97 6.57
C GLY A 120 -21.97 -3.30 5.18
#